data_40f0e174706c5da802e1cf4740bb25f3
#
_entry.id   40f0e174706c5da802e1cf4740bb25f3
#
_cell.length_a   1.000
_cell.length_b   1.000
_cell.length_c   1.000
_cell.angle_alpha   90.00
_cell.angle_beta   90.00
_cell.angle_gamma   90.00
#
_symmetry.space_group_name_H-M   'P 1'
#
loop_
_entity.id
_entity.type
_entity.pdbx_description
1 polymer ?
#
loop_
_entity_poly.entity_id
_entity_poly.type
_entity_poly.pdbx_seq_one_letter_code
_entity_poly.pdbx_strand_id
1 'polypeptide(L)'
;MENIETDICVIGAGAGGLSVAAGASQMGASVVLLESGKVGGDCLNYGCVPSKAMIAAGHAAELFRTSEPFGVAQQEPVIDFAKVHKHVHDVIGAIKPNDSVERFESLGVHVIQAAGKFIGRREVVAGDARIKAKYFVVATGSSAVVPPIPGLADVHYLTNETVFERTECPEHLLVIGGGPIGCELAQAHRRLGAKATILEMFGILAKDDPEAADVVRRQLQREGISVREDIKVLGVSASDGGVAVEIEGDDGAE
;
A
#
# COMPACT_ATOMS: atom_id res chain seq x y z
N MET A 1 -33.41 -2.81 -14.52
CA MET A 1 -32.64 -1.71 -13.87
C MET A 1 -33.47 -1.24 -12.69
N GLU A 2 -32.94 -1.40 -11.49
CA GLU A 2 -33.55 -0.98 -10.24
C GLU A 2 -33.37 0.54 -10.07
N ASN A 3 -34.42 1.26 -9.64
CA ASN A 3 -34.32 2.69 -9.36
C ASN A 3 -34.27 2.90 -7.85
N ILE A 4 -33.19 3.50 -7.37
CA ILE A 4 -32.92 3.74 -5.95
C ILE A 4 -32.85 5.26 -5.71
N GLU A 5 -33.64 5.78 -4.77
CA GLU A 5 -33.49 7.14 -4.26
C GLU A 5 -32.86 7.11 -2.87
N THR A 6 -31.86 7.98 -2.64
CA THR A 6 -31.09 8.00 -1.40
C THR A 6 -30.65 9.42 -1.03
N ASP A 7 -30.29 9.64 0.23
CA ASP A 7 -29.73 10.92 0.66
C ASP A 7 -28.28 11.05 0.17
N ILE A 8 -27.47 10.01 0.34
CA ILE A 8 -26.06 10.02 0.01
C ILE A 8 -25.69 8.79 -0.81
N CYS A 9 -25.00 9.00 -1.94
CA CYS A 9 -24.35 7.95 -2.69
C CYS A 9 -22.83 8.10 -2.54
N VAL A 10 -22.18 7.11 -1.96
CA VAL A 10 -20.72 7.04 -1.76
C VAL A 10 -20.13 6.17 -2.86
N ILE A 11 -19.15 6.66 -3.58
CA ILE A 11 -18.46 5.96 -4.68
C ILE A 11 -17.06 5.59 -4.20
N GLY A 12 -16.83 4.34 -3.93
CA GLY A 12 -15.64 3.74 -3.37
C GLY A 12 -15.81 3.32 -1.91
N ALA A 13 -15.56 2.05 -1.61
CA ALA A 13 -15.61 1.47 -0.27
C ALA A 13 -14.21 1.24 0.33
N GLY A 14 -13.31 2.21 0.14
CA GLY A 14 -12.07 2.33 0.89
C GLY A 14 -12.28 3.06 2.21
N ALA A 15 -11.22 3.31 2.97
CA ALA A 15 -11.26 3.89 4.31
C ALA A 15 -12.10 5.18 4.38
N GLY A 16 -11.96 6.08 3.39
CA GLY A 16 -12.73 7.32 3.34
C GLY A 16 -14.23 7.08 3.10
N GLY A 17 -14.56 6.23 2.09
CA GLY A 17 -15.95 5.92 1.75
C GLY A 17 -16.67 5.17 2.85
N LEU A 18 -16.03 4.18 3.46
CA LEU A 18 -16.57 3.41 4.59
C LEU A 18 -16.85 4.32 5.80
N SER A 19 -15.93 5.24 6.12
CA SER A 19 -16.12 6.20 7.21
C SER A 19 -17.33 7.09 7.00
N VAL A 20 -17.51 7.61 5.78
CA VAL A 20 -18.68 8.43 5.44
C VAL A 20 -19.96 7.61 5.47
N ALA A 21 -19.95 6.41 4.87
CA ALA A 21 -21.14 5.55 4.81
C ALA A 21 -21.63 5.17 6.20
N ALA A 22 -20.71 4.72 7.08
CA ALA A 22 -21.06 4.38 8.46
C ALA A 22 -21.56 5.60 9.24
N GLY A 23 -20.84 6.72 9.18
CA GLY A 23 -21.23 7.92 9.91
C GLY A 23 -22.58 8.48 9.46
N ALA A 24 -22.82 8.57 8.16
CA ALA A 24 -24.07 9.07 7.62
C ALA A 24 -25.26 8.17 7.96
N SER A 25 -25.11 6.85 7.83
CA SER A 25 -26.15 5.90 8.20
C SER A 25 -26.51 5.95 9.68
N GLN A 26 -25.51 6.02 10.56
CA GLN A 26 -25.72 6.15 12.01
C GLN A 26 -26.42 7.48 12.39
N MET A 27 -26.29 8.50 11.57
CA MET A 27 -26.98 9.78 11.72
C MET A 27 -28.38 9.78 11.09
N GLY A 28 -28.87 8.65 10.56
CA GLY A 28 -30.20 8.46 10.03
C GLY A 28 -30.37 8.80 8.56
N ALA A 29 -29.30 9.06 7.82
CA ALA A 29 -29.37 9.24 6.37
C ALA A 29 -29.49 7.88 5.66
N SER A 30 -30.26 7.85 4.56
CA SER A 30 -30.19 6.73 3.62
C SER A 30 -28.91 6.78 2.81
N VAL A 31 -28.18 5.67 2.73
CA VAL A 31 -26.88 5.60 2.09
C VAL A 31 -26.80 4.45 1.10
N VAL A 32 -26.33 4.74 -0.11
CA VAL A 32 -25.87 3.75 -1.09
C VAL A 32 -24.35 3.84 -1.18
N LEU A 33 -23.68 2.70 -1.07
CA LEU A 33 -22.23 2.57 -1.18
C LEU A 33 -21.89 1.72 -2.40
N LEU A 34 -21.09 2.27 -3.31
CA LEU A 34 -20.65 1.60 -4.54
C LEU A 34 -19.18 1.20 -4.41
N GLU A 35 -18.85 -0.04 -4.80
CA GLU A 35 -17.48 -0.51 -4.85
C GLU A 35 -17.25 -1.36 -6.11
N SER A 36 -16.22 -1.04 -6.86
CA SER A 36 -15.84 -1.76 -8.10
C SER A 36 -14.82 -2.88 -7.88
N GLY A 37 -14.15 -2.89 -6.74
CA GLY A 37 -13.08 -3.82 -6.39
C GLY A 37 -13.33 -4.52 -5.05
N LYS A 38 -12.30 -4.52 -4.20
CA LYS A 38 -12.36 -5.12 -2.88
C LYS A 38 -12.81 -4.08 -1.84
N VAL A 39 -13.84 -4.40 -1.07
CA VAL A 39 -14.25 -3.58 0.09
C VAL A 39 -13.11 -3.50 1.11
N GLY A 40 -12.97 -2.36 1.78
CA GLY A 40 -11.81 -2.01 2.60
C GLY A 40 -10.74 -1.22 1.83
N GLY A 41 -10.81 -1.24 0.49
CA GLY A 41 -9.94 -0.48 -0.41
C GLY A 41 -8.46 -0.76 -0.21
N ASP A 42 -7.63 0.23 -0.54
CA ASP A 42 -6.16 0.12 -0.47
C ASP A 42 -5.68 -0.14 0.96
N CYS A 43 -6.19 0.57 1.95
CA CYS A 43 -5.72 0.46 3.34
C CYS A 43 -5.79 -0.97 3.89
N LEU A 44 -6.92 -1.65 3.73
CA LEU A 44 -7.09 -3.03 4.22
C LEU A 44 -6.32 -4.03 3.38
N ASN A 45 -6.38 -3.91 2.05
CA ASN A 45 -5.96 -4.98 1.15
C ASN A 45 -4.51 -4.85 0.69
N TYR A 46 -3.96 -3.61 0.57
CA TYR A 46 -2.69 -3.34 -0.12
C TYR A 46 -1.84 -2.25 0.55
N GLY A 47 -2.34 -1.61 1.61
CA GLY A 47 -1.71 -0.45 2.23
C GLY A 47 -1.40 -0.63 3.70
N CYS A 48 -2.16 0.09 4.55
CA CYS A 48 -1.86 0.23 5.98
C CYS A 48 -1.79 -1.09 6.74
N VAL A 49 -2.77 -1.99 6.51
CA VAL A 49 -2.86 -3.23 7.27
C VAL A 49 -1.72 -4.19 6.93
N PRO A 50 -1.50 -4.58 5.66
CA PRO A 50 -0.40 -5.46 5.32
C PRO A 50 0.98 -4.85 5.60
N SER A 51 1.19 -3.56 5.33
CA SER A 51 2.48 -2.94 5.57
C SER A 51 2.83 -2.90 7.06
N LYS A 52 1.89 -2.55 7.93
CA LYS A 52 2.14 -2.51 9.38
C LYS A 52 2.32 -3.90 9.98
N ALA A 53 1.64 -4.92 9.45
CA ALA A 53 1.88 -6.30 9.82
C ALA A 53 3.31 -6.77 9.43
N MET A 54 3.76 -6.43 8.22
CA MET A 54 5.12 -6.74 7.76
C MET A 54 6.19 -5.95 8.55
N ILE A 55 5.96 -4.66 8.83
CA ILE A 55 6.84 -3.83 9.66
C ILE A 55 6.95 -4.40 11.08
N ALA A 56 5.84 -4.88 11.66
CA ALA A 56 5.86 -5.52 12.97
C ALA A 56 6.73 -6.79 12.99
N ALA A 57 6.63 -7.62 11.95
CA ALA A 57 7.50 -8.79 11.79
C ALA A 57 8.97 -8.39 11.65
N GLY A 58 9.26 -7.37 10.81
CA GLY A 58 10.60 -6.81 10.67
C GLY A 58 11.15 -6.22 11.95
N HIS A 59 10.30 -5.54 12.74
CA HIS A 59 10.69 -5.00 14.05
C HIS A 59 11.02 -6.11 15.04
N ALA A 60 10.24 -7.18 15.07
CA ALA A 60 10.54 -8.36 15.89
C ALA A 60 11.91 -8.96 15.53
N ALA A 61 12.21 -9.09 14.23
CA ALA A 61 13.51 -9.59 13.79
C ALA A 61 14.67 -8.66 14.20
N GLU A 62 14.48 -7.34 14.09
CA GLU A 62 15.50 -6.35 14.42
C GLU A 62 15.78 -6.29 15.94
N LEU A 63 14.80 -6.56 16.78
CA LEU A 63 15.02 -6.65 18.24
C LEU A 63 16.04 -7.73 18.60
N PHE A 64 16.11 -8.84 17.88
CA PHE A 64 17.16 -9.86 18.11
C PHE A 64 18.57 -9.33 17.81
N ARG A 65 18.71 -8.42 16.82
CA ARG A 65 19.98 -7.83 16.43
C ARG A 65 20.40 -6.65 17.30
N THR A 66 19.44 -5.99 17.96
CA THR A 66 19.66 -4.74 18.71
C THR A 66 19.38 -4.88 20.21
N SER A 67 19.33 -6.10 20.75
CA SER A 67 18.93 -6.39 22.13
C SER A 67 20.03 -6.12 23.20
N GLU A 68 21.29 -5.93 22.80
CA GLU A 68 22.41 -5.74 23.74
C GLU A 68 22.22 -4.61 24.76
N PRO A 69 21.73 -3.43 24.39
CA PRO A 69 21.50 -2.33 25.34
C PRO A 69 20.52 -2.68 26.46
N PHE A 70 19.70 -3.71 26.27
CA PHE A 70 18.76 -4.24 27.27
C PHE A 70 19.33 -5.39 28.11
N GLY A 71 20.64 -5.71 27.93
CA GLY A 71 21.29 -6.83 28.61
C GLY A 71 20.92 -8.21 28.06
N VAL A 72 20.36 -8.27 26.84
CA VAL A 72 20.00 -9.52 26.15
C VAL A 72 21.01 -9.76 25.03
N ALA A 73 21.55 -10.97 24.96
CA ALA A 73 22.52 -11.33 23.93
C ALA A 73 21.92 -11.19 22.53
N GLN A 74 22.64 -10.52 21.63
CA GLN A 74 22.27 -10.36 20.22
C GLN A 74 22.32 -11.73 19.52
N GLN A 75 21.40 -11.94 18.60
CA GLN A 75 21.36 -13.11 17.74
C GLN A 75 20.88 -12.72 16.33
N GLU A 76 21.42 -13.37 15.31
CA GLU A 76 20.85 -13.24 13.96
C GLU A 76 19.58 -14.10 13.90
N PRO A 77 18.40 -13.51 13.62
CA PRO A 77 17.16 -14.24 13.58
C PRO A 77 17.08 -15.13 12.32
N VAL A 78 16.52 -16.33 12.49
CA VAL A 78 16.15 -17.18 11.35
C VAL A 78 14.76 -16.78 10.89
N ILE A 79 14.67 -16.27 9.68
CA ILE A 79 13.41 -15.77 9.11
C ILE A 79 12.78 -16.84 8.21
N ASP A 80 11.55 -17.23 8.54
CA ASP A 80 10.66 -18.01 7.68
C ASP A 80 9.70 -17.04 6.99
N PHE A 81 10.06 -16.62 5.76
CA PHE A 81 9.30 -15.60 5.05
C PHE A 81 7.89 -16.06 4.67
N ALA A 82 7.67 -17.37 4.46
CA ALA A 82 6.33 -17.90 4.24
C ALA A 82 5.43 -17.71 5.47
N LYS A 83 5.99 -17.79 6.69
CA LYS A 83 5.25 -17.46 7.91
C LYS A 83 5.03 -15.95 8.07
N VAL A 84 5.94 -15.11 7.61
CA VAL A 84 5.73 -13.65 7.56
C VAL A 84 4.55 -13.34 6.63
N HIS A 85 4.54 -13.91 5.41
CA HIS A 85 3.42 -13.79 4.49
C HIS A 85 2.10 -14.23 5.16
N LYS A 86 2.09 -15.41 5.78
CA LYS A 86 0.91 -15.89 6.50
C LYS A 86 0.46 -14.94 7.60
N HIS A 87 1.39 -14.40 8.41
CA HIS A 87 1.08 -13.42 9.44
C HIS A 87 0.40 -12.17 8.85
N VAL A 88 0.91 -11.63 7.76
CA VAL A 88 0.31 -10.47 7.09
C VAL A 88 -1.13 -10.77 6.67
N HIS A 89 -1.37 -11.91 6.04
CA HIS A 89 -2.70 -12.31 5.59
C HIS A 89 -3.65 -12.67 6.75
N ASP A 90 -3.15 -13.24 7.86
CA ASP A 90 -3.94 -13.47 9.07
C ASP A 90 -4.42 -12.15 9.68
N VAL A 91 -3.57 -11.10 9.70
CA VAL A 91 -3.94 -9.77 10.19
C VAL A 91 -4.99 -9.13 9.27
N ILE A 92 -4.82 -9.21 7.94
CA ILE A 92 -5.84 -8.74 6.98
C ILE A 92 -7.17 -9.47 7.26
N GLY A 93 -7.14 -10.81 7.41
CA GLY A 93 -8.31 -11.64 7.67
C GLY A 93 -9.01 -11.27 8.97
N ALA A 94 -8.25 -10.94 10.02
CA ALA A 94 -8.81 -10.53 11.32
C ALA A 94 -9.51 -9.16 11.29
N ILE A 95 -9.04 -8.25 10.43
CA ILE A 95 -9.61 -6.89 10.31
C ILE A 95 -10.76 -6.87 9.29
N LYS A 96 -10.70 -7.68 8.24
CA LYS A 96 -11.66 -7.71 7.12
C LYS A 96 -13.14 -7.71 7.53
N PRO A 97 -13.60 -8.40 8.60
CA PRO A 97 -15.00 -8.33 9.03
C PRO A 97 -15.46 -6.92 9.40
N ASN A 98 -14.56 -6.04 9.85
CA ASN A 98 -14.87 -4.65 10.18
C ASN A 98 -15.18 -3.79 8.95
N ASP A 99 -14.66 -4.18 7.79
CA ASP A 99 -14.81 -3.47 6.52
C ASP A 99 -15.55 -4.35 5.51
N SER A 100 -16.49 -5.20 5.98
CA SER A 100 -17.22 -6.14 5.13
C SER A 100 -18.55 -5.59 4.65
N VAL A 101 -19.05 -6.13 3.54
CA VAL A 101 -20.41 -5.83 3.02
C VAL A 101 -21.45 -6.08 4.08
N GLU A 102 -21.39 -7.23 4.73
CA GLU A 102 -22.38 -7.68 5.74
C GLU A 102 -22.45 -6.71 6.92
N ARG A 103 -21.31 -6.18 7.35
CA ARG A 103 -21.29 -5.17 8.41
C ARG A 103 -21.98 -3.88 7.97
N PHE A 104 -21.68 -3.39 6.78
CA PHE A 104 -22.26 -2.14 6.29
C PHE A 104 -23.76 -2.29 6.01
N GLU A 105 -24.21 -3.42 5.49
CA GLU A 105 -25.64 -3.75 5.35
C GLU A 105 -26.33 -3.81 6.72
N SER A 106 -25.67 -4.37 7.74
CA SER A 106 -26.21 -4.37 9.11
C SER A 106 -26.34 -2.96 9.72
N LEU A 107 -25.58 -1.99 9.23
CA LEU A 107 -25.72 -0.57 9.58
C LEU A 107 -26.80 0.14 8.78
N GLY A 108 -27.48 -0.55 7.84
CA GLY A 108 -28.52 0.03 6.98
C GLY A 108 -27.98 0.71 5.72
N VAL A 109 -26.72 0.47 5.37
CA VAL A 109 -26.15 0.93 4.09
C VAL A 109 -26.49 -0.06 2.99
N HIS A 110 -26.99 0.43 1.85
CA HIS A 110 -27.19 -0.41 0.68
C HIS A 110 -25.88 -0.50 -0.12
N VAL A 111 -25.23 -1.66 -0.10
CA VAL A 111 -23.95 -1.87 -0.79
C VAL A 111 -24.18 -2.47 -2.18
N ILE A 112 -23.58 -1.86 -3.21
CA ILE A 112 -23.63 -2.34 -4.59
C ILE A 112 -22.18 -2.55 -5.06
N GLN A 113 -21.83 -3.81 -5.34
CA GLN A 113 -20.51 -4.18 -5.87
C GLN A 113 -20.47 -3.99 -7.38
N ALA A 114 -20.36 -2.73 -7.80
CA ALA A 114 -20.24 -2.33 -9.20
C ALA A 114 -19.59 -0.95 -9.32
N ALA A 115 -18.97 -0.69 -10.47
CA ALA A 115 -18.43 0.62 -10.81
C ALA A 115 -19.55 1.63 -11.05
N GLY A 116 -19.48 2.77 -10.35
CA GLY A 116 -20.40 3.88 -10.54
C GLY A 116 -20.04 4.77 -11.72
N LYS A 117 -21.01 5.10 -12.57
CA LYS A 117 -20.85 6.05 -13.67
C LYS A 117 -21.93 7.13 -13.60
N PHE A 118 -21.53 8.39 -13.52
CA PHE A 118 -22.46 9.52 -13.59
C PHE A 118 -23.14 9.57 -14.96
N ILE A 119 -24.47 9.67 -14.95
CA ILE A 119 -25.32 9.87 -16.14
C ILE A 119 -26.03 11.22 -16.09
N GLY A 120 -25.91 11.95 -14.99
CA GLY A 120 -26.48 13.27 -14.76
C GLY A 120 -25.92 13.90 -13.48
N ARG A 121 -26.35 15.12 -13.18
CA ARG A 121 -25.86 15.86 -11.99
C ARG A 121 -26.22 15.20 -10.66
N ARG A 122 -27.27 14.39 -10.63
CA ARG A 122 -27.82 13.74 -9.43
C ARG A 122 -28.09 12.26 -9.65
N GLU A 123 -27.48 11.65 -10.66
CA GLU A 123 -27.76 10.28 -11.04
C GLU A 123 -26.47 9.53 -11.41
N VAL A 124 -26.34 8.33 -10.87
CA VAL A 124 -25.28 7.37 -11.15
C VAL A 124 -25.90 6.04 -11.53
N VAL A 125 -25.30 5.33 -12.47
CA VAL A 125 -25.60 3.93 -12.79
C VAL A 125 -24.49 3.06 -12.26
N ALA A 126 -24.82 1.96 -11.59
CA ALA A 126 -23.89 0.96 -11.12
C ALA A 126 -24.50 -0.44 -11.28
N GLY A 127 -23.90 -1.29 -12.11
CA GLY A 127 -24.52 -2.59 -12.48
C GLY A 127 -25.92 -2.40 -13.06
N ASP A 128 -26.90 -3.08 -12.46
CA ASP A 128 -28.30 -3.01 -12.86
C ASP A 128 -29.11 -1.95 -12.10
N ALA A 129 -28.45 -1.11 -11.31
CA ALA A 129 -29.08 -0.07 -10.50
C ALA A 129 -28.86 1.33 -11.09
N ARG A 130 -29.91 2.17 -10.99
CA ARG A 130 -29.88 3.61 -11.24
C ARG A 130 -30.15 4.32 -9.93
N ILE A 131 -29.14 5.04 -9.45
CA ILE A 131 -29.15 5.70 -8.14
C ILE A 131 -29.31 7.20 -8.34
N LYS A 132 -30.35 7.77 -7.71
CA LYS A 132 -30.56 9.20 -7.61
C LYS A 132 -30.29 9.62 -6.17
N ALA A 133 -29.35 10.53 -5.96
CA ALA A 133 -28.95 10.97 -4.64
C ALA A 133 -29.04 12.49 -4.49
N LYS A 134 -29.24 12.95 -3.24
CA LYS A 134 -29.13 14.38 -2.89
C LYS A 134 -27.68 14.83 -2.93
N TYR A 135 -26.79 13.98 -2.41
CA TYR A 135 -25.34 14.22 -2.33
C TYR A 135 -24.54 13.03 -2.84
N PHE A 136 -23.37 13.31 -3.41
CA PHE A 136 -22.40 12.30 -3.83
C PHE A 136 -21.09 12.53 -3.12
N VAL A 137 -20.50 11.45 -2.63
CA VAL A 137 -19.13 11.43 -2.08
C VAL A 137 -18.26 10.59 -3.01
N VAL A 138 -17.28 11.22 -3.64
CA VAL A 138 -16.31 10.55 -4.51
C VAL A 138 -15.11 10.18 -3.65
N ALA A 139 -15.01 8.89 -3.33
CA ALA A 139 -13.97 8.30 -2.48
C ALA A 139 -13.26 7.15 -3.21
N THR A 140 -12.98 7.35 -4.50
CA THR A 140 -12.49 6.33 -5.42
C THR A 140 -11.03 5.90 -5.19
N GLY A 141 -10.32 6.56 -4.27
CA GLY A 141 -8.94 6.22 -3.94
C GLY A 141 -7.95 6.56 -5.05
N SER A 142 -6.82 5.86 -5.02
CA SER A 142 -5.75 5.97 -6.01
C SER A 142 -5.05 4.62 -6.16
N SER A 143 -4.34 4.44 -7.27
CA SER A 143 -3.45 3.29 -7.50
C SER A 143 -2.01 3.76 -7.67
N ALA A 144 -1.06 2.87 -7.46
CA ALA A 144 0.34 3.17 -7.70
C ALA A 144 0.58 3.58 -9.16
N VAL A 145 1.27 4.68 -9.34
CA VAL A 145 1.72 5.08 -10.67
C VAL A 145 2.97 4.29 -11.02
N VAL A 146 2.90 3.53 -12.12
CA VAL A 146 4.08 2.89 -12.70
C VAL A 146 4.76 3.92 -13.59
N PRO A 147 5.99 4.35 -13.27
CA PRO A 147 6.69 5.34 -14.07
C PRO A 147 7.02 4.78 -15.47
N PRO A 148 7.04 5.63 -16.51
CA PRO A 148 7.32 5.21 -17.88
C PRO A 148 8.84 5.01 -18.11
N ILE A 149 9.44 4.10 -17.33
CA ILE A 149 10.86 3.74 -17.45
C ILE A 149 11.01 2.72 -18.58
N PRO A 150 11.93 2.95 -19.53
CA PRO A 150 12.21 2.00 -20.61
C PRO A 150 12.49 0.59 -20.06
N GLY A 151 11.84 -0.42 -20.64
CA GLY A 151 11.99 -1.83 -20.27
C GLY A 151 11.29 -2.27 -18.98
N LEU A 152 10.74 -1.35 -18.17
CA LEU A 152 10.06 -1.74 -16.93
C LEU A 152 8.85 -2.63 -17.17
N ALA A 153 8.11 -2.41 -18.25
CA ALA A 153 6.95 -3.23 -18.61
C ALA A 153 7.33 -4.66 -19.06
N ASP A 154 8.58 -4.89 -19.45
CA ASP A 154 9.09 -6.16 -19.95
C ASP A 154 9.68 -7.05 -18.84
N VAL A 155 9.73 -6.56 -17.61
CA VAL A 155 10.26 -7.28 -16.44
C VAL A 155 9.18 -7.43 -15.36
N HIS A 156 9.37 -8.42 -14.49
CA HIS A 156 8.49 -8.57 -13.32
C HIS A 156 8.83 -7.50 -12.28
N TYR A 157 7.91 -6.58 -12.04
CA TYR A 157 8.01 -5.59 -10.98
C TYR A 157 6.87 -5.72 -9.96
N LEU A 158 7.07 -5.16 -8.80
CA LEU A 158 6.10 -5.16 -7.71
C LEU A 158 5.54 -3.74 -7.50
N THR A 159 4.29 -3.69 -7.09
CA THR A 159 3.66 -2.49 -6.53
C THR A 159 3.21 -2.78 -5.10
N ASN A 160 2.64 -1.79 -4.40
CA ASN A 160 1.99 -2.03 -3.12
C ASN A 160 0.86 -3.07 -3.21
N GLU A 161 0.24 -3.24 -4.37
CA GLU A 161 -0.84 -4.22 -4.57
C GLU A 161 -0.33 -5.66 -4.66
N THR A 162 0.95 -5.87 -4.98
CA THR A 162 1.51 -7.20 -5.26
C THR A 162 2.65 -7.62 -4.32
N VAL A 163 3.30 -6.67 -3.63
CA VAL A 163 4.47 -6.96 -2.79
C VAL A 163 4.15 -7.88 -1.62
N PHE A 164 2.93 -7.82 -1.09
CA PHE A 164 2.49 -8.64 0.06
C PHE A 164 2.08 -10.06 -0.32
N GLU A 165 1.96 -10.36 -1.61
CA GLU A 165 1.65 -11.72 -2.10
C GLU A 165 2.89 -12.63 -2.20
N ARG A 166 4.08 -12.10 -1.94
CA ARG A 166 5.32 -12.87 -1.99
C ARG A 166 5.43 -13.81 -0.79
N THR A 167 5.74 -15.07 -1.06
CA THR A 167 6.01 -16.10 -0.05
C THR A 167 7.50 -16.33 0.22
N GLU A 168 8.35 -15.71 -0.61
CA GLU A 168 9.80 -15.81 -0.52
C GLU A 168 10.42 -14.42 -0.39
N CYS A 169 11.41 -14.30 0.50
CA CYS A 169 12.20 -13.09 0.64
C CYS A 169 13.06 -12.89 -0.60
N PRO A 170 13.03 -11.74 -1.26
CA PRO A 170 13.98 -11.47 -2.34
C PRO A 170 15.40 -11.37 -1.77
N GLU A 171 16.40 -11.87 -2.51
CA GLU A 171 17.80 -11.67 -2.12
C GLU A 171 18.15 -10.18 -2.07
N HIS A 172 17.65 -9.42 -3.04
CA HIS A 172 17.83 -7.98 -3.12
C HIS A 172 16.55 -7.30 -3.62
N LEU A 173 15.99 -6.43 -2.79
CA LEU A 173 14.86 -5.58 -3.16
C LEU A 173 15.39 -4.22 -3.62
N LEU A 174 15.14 -3.89 -4.89
CA LEU A 174 15.39 -2.56 -5.42
C LEU A 174 14.08 -1.79 -5.45
N VAL A 175 14.06 -0.62 -4.81
CA VAL A 175 12.89 0.24 -4.68
C VAL A 175 13.12 1.51 -5.50
N ILE A 176 12.23 1.78 -6.46
CA ILE A 176 12.22 3.03 -7.21
C ILE A 176 11.22 3.97 -6.55
N GLY A 177 11.75 5.00 -5.91
CA GLY A 177 11.01 6.00 -5.16
C GLY A 177 11.26 5.94 -3.65
N GLY A 178 11.77 7.04 -3.10
CA GLY A 178 12.10 7.23 -1.67
C GLY A 178 10.98 7.92 -0.87
N GLY A 179 9.72 7.79 -1.30
CA GLY A 179 8.58 8.24 -0.51
C GLY A 179 8.32 7.32 0.72
N PRO A 180 7.32 7.65 1.57
CA PRO A 180 7.04 6.89 2.80
C PRO A 180 6.88 5.39 2.57
N ILE A 181 6.13 4.98 1.55
CA ILE A 181 5.90 3.56 1.21
C ILE A 181 7.21 2.88 0.83
N GLY A 182 8.02 3.51 -0.01
CA GLY A 182 9.32 2.96 -0.43
C GLY A 182 10.26 2.76 0.75
N CYS A 183 10.38 3.75 1.63
CA CYS A 183 11.21 3.68 2.84
C CYS A 183 10.71 2.58 3.81
N GLU A 184 9.41 2.51 4.08
CA GLU A 184 8.82 1.50 4.96
C GLU A 184 9.05 0.08 4.44
N LEU A 185 8.79 -0.16 3.15
CA LEU A 185 8.92 -1.49 2.56
C LEU A 185 10.38 -1.91 2.41
N ALA A 186 11.28 -0.99 2.04
CA ALA A 186 12.71 -1.28 2.01
C ALA A 186 13.23 -1.69 3.38
N GLN A 187 12.86 -0.95 4.44
CA GLN A 187 13.26 -1.26 5.80
C GLN A 187 12.70 -2.58 6.30
N ALA A 188 11.40 -2.84 6.08
CA ALA A 188 10.78 -4.07 6.50
C ALA A 188 11.45 -5.29 5.84
N HIS A 189 11.67 -5.26 4.54
CA HIS A 189 12.36 -6.35 3.82
C HIS A 189 13.82 -6.50 4.26
N ARG A 190 14.54 -5.39 4.50
CA ARG A 190 15.91 -5.42 5.02
C ARG A 190 15.98 -6.14 6.36
N ARG A 191 15.09 -5.83 7.27
CA ARG A 191 14.98 -6.47 8.58
C ARG A 191 14.61 -7.94 8.49
N LEU A 192 13.84 -8.32 7.46
CA LEU A 192 13.43 -9.69 7.17
C LEU A 192 14.44 -10.48 6.32
N GLY A 193 15.63 -9.92 6.06
CA GLY A 193 16.76 -10.65 5.47
C GLY A 193 17.15 -10.27 4.05
N ALA A 194 16.36 -9.45 3.35
CA ALA A 194 16.74 -8.95 2.02
C ALA A 194 17.90 -7.95 2.09
N LYS A 195 18.70 -7.85 1.04
CA LYS A 195 19.39 -6.60 0.74
C LYS A 195 18.36 -5.60 0.21
N ALA A 196 18.55 -4.31 0.48
CA ALA A 196 17.64 -3.27 -0.01
C ALA A 196 18.41 -2.08 -0.57
N THR A 197 17.96 -1.57 -1.70
CA THR A 197 18.45 -0.33 -2.30
C THR A 197 17.25 0.55 -2.66
N ILE A 198 17.29 1.82 -2.28
CA ILE A 198 16.33 2.83 -2.67
C ILE A 198 17.00 3.73 -3.70
N LEU A 199 16.37 3.89 -4.87
CA LEU A 199 16.74 4.84 -5.91
C LEU A 199 15.72 5.97 -5.91
N GLU A 200 16.16 7.19 -5.66
CA GLU A 200 15.31 8.37 -5.61
C GLU A 200 15.90 9.49 -6.48
N MET A 201 15.04 10.11 -7.30
CA MET A 201 15.45 11.17 -8.22
C MET A 201 15.85 12.46 -7.49
N PHE A 202 15.32 12.64 -6.29
CA PHE A 202 15.60 13.78 -5.41
C PHE A 202 16.08 13.26 -4.05
N GLY A 203 15.71 13.91 -2.95
CA GLY A 203 15.90 13.38 -1.60
C GLY A 203 14.75 12.46 -1.18
N ILE A 204 15.03 11.45 -0.36
CA ILE A 204 13.95 10.65 0.26
C ILE A 204 13.05 11.55 1.11
N LEU A 205 11.77 11.21 1.17
CA LEU A 205 10.77 11.95 1.96
C LEU A 205 10.75 13.45 1.67
N ALA A 206 10.96 13.85 0.41
CA ALA A 206 11.14 15.25 -0.01
C ALA A 206 9.93 16.18 0.29
N LYS A 207 8.78 15.63 0.71
CA LYS A 207 7.59 16.39 1.11
C LYS A 207 7.45 16.56 2.61
N ASP A 208 8.32 15.90 3.38
CA ASP A 208 8.33 15.93 4.83
C ASP A 208 9.35 16.94 5.36
N ASP A 209 9.36 17.15 6.69
CA ASP A 209 10.35 17.99 7.34
C ASP A 209 11.76 17.45 7.09
N PRO A 210 12.72 18.28 6.59
CA PRO A 210 14.06 17.83 6.26
C PRO A 210 14.82 17.23 7.45
N GLU A 211 14.61 17.72 8.65
CA GLU A 211 15.28 17.18 9.86
C GLU A 211 14.73 15.78 10.17
N ALA A 212 13.41 15.57 10.02
CA ALA A 212 12.79 14.26 10.19
C ALA A 212 13.22 13.29 9.09
N ALA A 213 13.26 13.72 7.83
CA ALA A 213 13.74 12.93 6.71
C ALA A 213 15.19 12.48 6.91
N ASP A 214 16.06 13.35 7.45
CA ASP A 214 17.45 13.04 7.75
C ASP A 214 17.61 12.00 8.87
N VAL A 215 16.73 12.03 9.88
CA VAL A 215 16.71 10.99 10.93
C VAL A 215 16.39 9.63 10.30
N VAL A 216 15.38 9.56 9.43
CA VAL A 216 15.01 8.32 8.73
C VAL A 216 16.15 7.85 7.82
N ARG A 217 16.73 8.74 7.01
CA ARG A 217 17.86 8.41 6.13
C ARG A 217 19.01 7.77 6.89
N ARG A 218 19.45 8.38 7.99
CA ARG A 218 20.52 7.84 8.83
C ARG A 218 20.18 6.48 9.41
N GLN A 219 18.92 6.27 9.79
CA GLN A 219 18.50 4.96 10.32
C GLN A 219 18.50 3.88 9.24
N LEU A 220 17.96 4.17 8.04
CA LEU A 220 17.99 3.25 6.91
C LEU A 220 19.44 2.84 6.56
N GLN A 221 20.34 3.82 6.48
CA GLN A 221 21.76 3.57 6.21
C GLN A 221 22.45 2.75 7.32
N ARG A 222 22.14 3.00 8.60
CA ARG A 222 22.65 2.19 9.73
C ARG A 222 22.20 0.74 9.65
N GLU A 223 21.01 0.47 9.16
CA GLU A 223 20.49 -0.87 8.94
C GLU A 223 21.03 -1.52 7.65
N GLY A 224 21.91 -0.83 6.92
CA GLY A 224 22.57 -1.35 5.72
C GLY A 224 21.72 -1.26 4.46
N ILE A 225 20.73 -0.34 4.40
CA ILE A 225 20.00 -0.02 3.18
C ILE A 225 20.83 0.98 2.38
N SER A 226 21.07 0.69 1.10
CA SER A 226 21.68 1.63 0.18
C SER A 226 20.63 2.68 -0.23
N VAL A 227 20.79 3.91 0.23
CA VAL A 227 19.94 5.04 -0.16
C VAL A 227 20.71 5.88 -1.17
N ARG A 228 20.27 5.83 -2.43
CA ARG A 228 20.88 6.58 -3.55
C ARG A 228 19.88 7.67 -3.95
N GLU A 229 20.25 8.89 -3.64
CA GLU A 229 19.51 10.12 -3.96
C GLU A 229 20.13 10.79 -5.18
N ASP A 230 19.41 11.71 -5.80
CA ASP A 230 19.80 12.41 -7.03
C ASP A 230 20.11 11.45 -8.19
N ILE A 231 19.35 10.32 -8.23
CA ILE A 231 19.54 9.23 -9.20
C ILE A 231 18.36 9.19 -10.17
N LYS A 232 18.67 9.30 -11.45
CA LYS A 232 17.70 9.08 -12.53
C LYS A 232 17.80 7.65 -13.03
N VAL A 233 16.71 6.92 -13.01
CA VAL A 233 16.61 5.60 -13.63
C VAL A 233 16.40 5.78 -15.14
N LEU A 234 17.32 5.29 -15.95
CA LEU A 234 17.32 5.40 -17.40
C LEU A 234 16.60 4.23 -18.06
N GLY A 235 16.74 3.03 -17.51
CA GLY A 235 16.14 1.83 -18.05
C GLY A 235 16.20 0.64 -17.10
N VAL A 236 15.40 -0.37 -17.41
CA VAL A 236 15.37 -1.66 -16.69
C VAL A 236 15.40 -2.78 -17.73
N SER A 237 16.13 -3.83 -17.46
CA SER A 237 16.20 -5.02 -18.32
C SER A 237 16.22 -6.31 -17.50
N ALA A 238 15.82 -7.41 -18.11
CA ALA A 238 16.00 -8.73 -17.50
C ALA A 238 17.48 -9.09 -17.42
N SER A 239 17.88 -9.69 -16.30
CA SER A 239 19.23 -10.21 -16.07
C SER A 239 19.13 -11.61 -15.49
N ASP A 240 20.24 -12.37 -15.51
CA ASP A 240 20.30 -13.72 -14.93
C ASP A 240 19.92 -13.68 -13.44
N GLY A 241 18.74 -14.22 -13.13
CA GLY A 241 18.19 -14.30 -11.77
C GLY A 241 17.52 -13.04 -11.23
N GLY A 242 17.35 -11.97 -12.05
CA GLY A 242 16.72 -10.74 -11.57
C GLY A 242 16.54 -9.67 -12.63
N VAL A 243 16.79 -8.43 -12.24
CA VAL A 243 16.71 -7.24 -13.11
C VAL A 243 18.01 -6.44 -13.03
N ALA A 244 18.44 -5.89 -14.15
CA ALA A 244 19.47 -4.87 -14.21
C ALA A 244 18.79 -3.50 -14.37
N VAL A 245 19.28 -2.51 -13.65
CA VAL A 245 18.75 -1.14 -13.70
C VAL A 245 19.89 -0.21 -14.10
N GLU A 246 19.70 0.48 -15.21
CA GLU A 246 20.60 1.53 -15.68
C GLU A 246 20.24 2.84 -14.99
N ILE A 247 21.22 3.49 -14.41
CA ILE A 247 21.05 4.73 -13.65
C ILE A 247 22.04 5.79 -14.08
N GLU A 248 21.66 7.05 -13.92
CA GLU A 248 22.49 8.22 -14.09
C GLU A 248 22.49 9.01 -12.77
N GLY A 249 23.68 9.28 -12.26
CA GLY A 249 23.93 10.10 -11.08
C GLY A 249 25.04 11.10 -11.34
N ASP A 250 25.50 11.79 -10.30
CA ASP A 250 26.54 12.83 -10.41
C ASP A 250 27.86 12.29 -10.99
N ASP A 251 28.14 11.00 -10.84
CA ASP A 251 29.36 10.34 -11.35
C ASP A 251 29.20 9.77 -12.79
N GLY A 252 28.05 10.03 -13.45
CA GLY A 252 27.71 9.52 -14.77
C GLY A 252 26.78 8.30 -14.75
N ALA A 253 26.61 7.65 -15.92
CA ALA A 253 25.75 6.47 -16.06
C ALA A 253 26.44 5.20 -15.53
N GLU A 254 25.72 4.37 -14.80
CA GLU A 254 26.14 3.10 -14.20
C GLU A 254 25.13 1.99 -14.48
#